data_bd0aa09456ce73a136211d6120bebd72
#
_entry.id   bd0aa09456ce73a136211d6120bebd72
#
_cell.length_a   1.000
_cell.length_b   1.000
_cell.length_c   1.000
_cell.angle_alpha   90.00
_cell.angle_beta   90.00
_cell.angle_gamma   90.00
#
_symmetry.space_group_name_H-M   'P 1'
#
loop_
_entity.id
_entity.type
_entity.pdbx_description
1 polymer ?
#
loop_
_entity_poly.entity_id
_entity_poly.type
_entity_poly.pdbx_seq_one_letter_code
_entity_poly.pdbx_strand_id
1 'polypeptide(L)'
;MKLSDLVKHATDKDRFHTVGHYIDFCSRYLEYVETGLQARIVSQNESCYQFFQYKKEGGFNITRPLNSLLMYDAGSFSKAAKQFSLTLEELRDGQRPSEGLRENLIRTIYTLQQSIGAALDGLPAGKSNQARKVNGDLFERLIRLLIVSLGVECVSGTMQVPAKDSNGTELFKSSYQHDLLLSKDNELKVIGSVKTSSKDRIDKVFMDKFLYNRLTDTALPHIAIFLNDVQRKKAKRENEYGISATFLPGHFKAYTIKLNPLDGVYYCDIRPNMVSDALLSQHIKTIDHFFYSDLFELLNRHGQSLQDIAIEPQENGDAE
;
A
#
# COMPACT_ATOMS: atom_id res chain seq x y z
N MET A 1 10.31 -23.64 11.76
CA MET A 1 9.14 -23.43 10.86
C MET A 1 9.56 -23.61 9.41
N LYS A 2 8.69 -24.14 8.53
CA LYS A 2 9.02 -24.35 7.12
C LYS A 2 8.47 -23.18 6.26
N LEU A 3 9.14 -22.86 5.15
CA LEU A 3 8.65 -21.86 4.20
C LEU A 3 7.26 -22.21 3.66
N SER A 4 6.99 -23.50 3.39
CA SER A 4 5.69 -23.97 2.92
C SER A 4 4.53 -23.60 3.84
N ASP A 5 4.76 -23.58 5.16
CA ASP A 5 3.74 -23.22 6.15
C ASP A 5 3.45 -21.73 6.13
N LEU A 6 4.51 -20.91 5.96
CA LEU A 6 4.40 -19.45 5.79
C LEU A 6 3.69 -19.09 4.48
N VAL A 7 4.03 -19.75 3.39
CA VAL A 7 3.38 -19.56 2.08
C VAL A 7 1.89 -19.90 2.18
N LYS A 8 1.55 -21.06 2.78
CA LYS A 8 0.16 -21.47 3.00
C LYS A 8 -0.60 -20.44 3.87
N HIS A 9 0.04 -19.94 4.93
CA HIS A 9 -0.55 -18.90 5.77
C HIS A 9 -0.77 -17.59 4.98
N ALA A 10 0.24 -17.12 4.25
CA ALA A 10 0.16 -15.87 3.48
C ALA A 10 -0.87 -15.93 2.32
N THR A 11 -1.15 -17.11 1.76
CA THR A 11 -2.16 -17.28 0.71
C THR A 11 -3.59 -17.30 1.24
N ASP A 12 -3.78 -17.55 2.53
CA ASP A 12 -5.07 -17.61 3.19
C ASP A 12 -5.42 -16.21 3.76
N LYS A 13 -6.11 -15.41 2.97
CA LYS A 13 -6.48 -14.02 3.32
C LYS A 13 -7.34 -13.95 4.58
N ASP A 14 -8.09 -15.00 4.89
CA ASP A 14 -8.99 -15.05 6.05
C ASP A 14 -8.25 -15.20 7.39
N ARG A 15 -6.94 -15.28 7.36
CA ARG A 15 -6.08 -15.22 8.56
C ARG A 15 -5.64 -13.80 8.93
N PHE A 16 -6.04 -12.77 8.19
CA PHE A 16 -5.55 -11.40 8.35
C PHE A 16 -6.69 -10.41 8.63
N HIS A 17 -7.47 -10.64 9.71
CA HIS A 17 -8.60 -9.77 10.08
C HIS A 17 -8.24 -8.63 11.04
N THR A 18 -7.08 -8.66 11.66
CA THR A 18 -6.61 -7.64 12.61
C THR A 18 -5.15 -7.29 12.35
N VAL A 19 -4.71 -6.12 12.76
CA VAL A 19 -3.30 -5.72 12.71
C VAL A 19 -2.41 -6.71 13.47
N GLY A 20 -2.92 -7.28 14.57
CA GLY A 20 -2.23 -8.33 15.35
C GLY A 20 -1.89 -9.57 14.50
N HIS A 21 -2.78 -10.01 13.62
CA HIS A 21 -2.51 -11.14 12.73
C HIS A 21 -1.35 -10.88 11.76
N TYR A 22 -1.21 -9.63 11.28
CA TYR A 22 -0.06 -9.23 10.45
C TYR A 22 1.23 -9.25 11.27
N ILE A 23 1.19 -8.76 12.52
CA ILE A 23 2.35 -8.76 13.44
C ILE A 23 2.78 -10.19 13.73
N ASP A 24 1.84 -11.09 14.05
CA ASP A 24 2.14 -12.51 14.32
C ASP A 24 2.73 -13.22 13.12
N PHE A 25 2.17 -12.99 11.93
CA PHE A 25 2.72 -13.54 10.70
C PHE A 25 4.13 -13.04 10.44
N CYS A 26 4.34 -11.73 10.57
CA CYS A 26 5.62 -11.07 10.36
C CYS A 26 6.69 -11.61 11.30
N SER A 27 6.39 -11.74 12.61
CA SER A 27 7.30 -12.30 13.60
C SER A 27 7.80 -13.69 13.18
N ARG A 28 6.87 -14.57 12.78
CA ARG A 28 7.20 -15.93 12.31
C ARG A 28 8.02 -15.93 11.03
N TYR A 29 7.72 -15.01 10.11
CA TYR A 29 8.49 -14.88 8.86
C TYR A 29 9.91 -14.41 9.14
N LEU A 30 10.09 -13.41 10.01
CA LEU A 30 11.42 -12.91 10.37
C LEU A 30 12.25 -13.96 11.11
N GLU A 31 11.66 -14.75 12.03
CA GLU A 31 12.33 -15.90 12.65
C GLU A 31 12.79 -16.94 11.61
N TYR A 32 11.95 -17.21 10.60
CA TYR A 32 12.35 -18.08 9.51
C TYR A 32 13.52 -17.51 8.70
N VAL A 33 13.53 -16.20 8.46
CA VAL A 33 14.60 -15.51 7.72
C VAL A 33 15.98 -15.63 8.40
N GLU A 34 16.02 -15.75 9.73
CA GLU A 34 17.28 -15.93 10.46
C GLU A 34 18.00 -17.25 10.12
N THR A 35 17.24 -18.32 9.91
CA THR A 35 17.79 -19.68 9.82
C THR A 35 17.45 -20.43 8.54
N GLY A 36 16.40 -20.00 7.82
CA GLY A 36 15.82 -20.75 6.70
C GLY A 36 16.24 -20.29 5.31
N LEU A 37 16.97 -19.17 5.20
CA LEU A 37 17.44 -18.67 3.91
C LEU A 37 18.63 -19.47 3.39
N GLN A 38 18.68 -19.69 2.07
CA GLN A 38 19.88 -20.20 1.42
C GLN A 38 20.94 -19.10 1.26
N ALA A 39 20.52 -17.88 0.91
CA ALA A 39 21.40 -16.73 0.78
C ALA A 39 20.61 -15.41 0.91
N ARG A 40 21.35 -14.35 1.24
CA ARG A 40 20.94 -12.95 1.10
C ARG A 40 21.80 -12.33 0.02
N ILE A 41 21.16 -11.75 -1.01
CA ILE A 41 21.84 -11.20 -2.18
C ILE A 41 21.62 -9.70 -2.18
N VAL A 42 22.68 -8.92 -2.11
CA VAL A 42 22.61 -7.46 -2.18
C VAL A 42 22.44 -7.04 -3.64
N SER A 43 21.63 -6.04 -3.88
CA SER A 43 21.41 -5.48 -5.21
C SER A 43 22.68 -4.84 -5.77
N GLN A 44 22.98 -5.09 -7.05
CA GLN A 44 24.19 -4.58 -7.69
C GLN A 44 24.23 -3.07 -7.91
N ASN A 45 23.08 -2.45 -8.06
CA ASN A 45 22.98 -1.03 -8.38
C ASN A 45 22.51 -0.14 -7.23
N GLU A 46 21.92 -0.72 -6.17
CA GLU A 46 21.52 0.02 -4.96
C GLU A 46 21.67 -0.87 -3.73
N SER A 47 22.67 -0.65 -2.93
CA SER A 47 23.09 -1.51 -1.83
C SER A 47 22.08 -1.61 -0.67
N CYS A 48 21.14 -0.66 -0.57
CA CYS A 48 20.06 -0.75 0.42
C CYS A 48 19.00 -1.80 0.06
N TYR A 49 18.97 -2.32 -1.17
CA TYR A 49 18.06 -3.40 -1.55
C TYR A 49 18.75 -4.76 -1.52
N GLN A 50 18.01 -5.74 -1.02
CA GLN A 50 18.42 -7.13 -0.96
C GLN A 50 17.32 -8.06 -1.45
N PHE A 51 17.72 -9.28 -1.80
CA PHE A 51 16.84 -10.36 -2.22
C PHE A 51 17.12 -11.57 -1.35
N PHE A 52 16.07 -12.26 -0.90
CA PHE A 52 16.25 -13.52 -0.19
C PHE A 52 16.13 -14.69 -1.17
N GLN A 53 17.03 -15.65 -1.02
CA GLN A 53 17.05 -16.86 -1.80
C GLN A 53 16.50 -18.01 -0.96
N TYR A 54 15.42 -18.62 -1.44
CA TYR A 54 14.80 -19.79 -0.83
C TYR A 54 15.22 -21.05 -1.57
N LYS A 55 15.64 -22.06 -0.82
CA LYS A 55 15.93 -23.40 -1.38
C LYS A 55 14.63 -24.06 -1.81
N LYS A 56 14.61 -24.67 -2.99
CA LYS A 56 13.55 -25.56 -3.46
C LYS A 56 14.15 -26.75 -4.16
N GLU A 57 13.34 -27.79 -4.41
CA GLU A 57 13.75 -28.95 -5.21
C GLU A 57 14.13 -28.51 -6.63
N GLY A 58 15.34 -28.91 -7.08
CA GLY A 58 15.86 -28.55 -8.39
C GLY A 58 16.24 -27.10 -8.60
N GLY A 59 16.41 -26.28 -7.52
CA GLY A 59 16.84 -24.89 -7.66
C GLY A 59 16.51 -23.97 -6.49
N PHE A 60 16.12 -22.74 -6.80
CA PHE A 60 15.78 -21.73 -5.79
C PHE A 60 14.72 -20.75 -6.29
N ASN A 61 14.07 -20.07 -5.35
CA ASN A 61 13.24 -18.89 -5.61
C ASN A 61 13.95 -17.65 -5.07
N ILE A 62 13.79 -16.53 -5.77
CA ILE A 62 14.32 -15.21 -5.36
C ILE A 62 13.14 -14.29 -5.09
N THR A 63 13.19 -13.61 -3.94
CA THR A 63 12.14 -12.67 -3.54
C THR A 63 12.14 -11.41 -4.41
N ARG A 64 11.11 -10.59 -4.22
CA ARG A 64 11.10 -9.19 -4.60
C ARG A 64 12.24 -8.41 -3.94
N PRO A 65 12.55 -7.17 -4.42
CA PRO A 65 13.49 -6.30 -3.70
C PRO A 65 12.96 -5.95 -2.32
N LEU A 66 13.82 -6.02 -1.32
CA LEU A 66 13.54 -5.64 0.06
C LEU A 66 14.53 -4.55 0.48
N ASN A 67 14.03 -3.39 0.91
CA ASN A 67 14.87 -2.31 1.42
C ASN A 67 15.33 -2.66 2.85
N SER A 68 16.63 -2.95 3.00
CA SER A 68 17.22 -3.36 4.28
C SER A 68 17.25 -2.25 5.34
N LEU A 69 17.12 -0.99 4.93
CA LEU A 69 17.03 0.13 5.87
C LEU A 69 15.65 0.24 6.51
N LEU A 70 14.62 -0.22 5.81
CA LEU A 70 13.23 -0.18 6.29
C LEU A 70 12.80 -1.47 6.96
N MET A 71 13.33 -2.60 6.54
CA MET A 71 12.92 -3.90 7.07
C MET A 71 13.59 -4.17 8.42
N TYR A 72 12.78 -4.50 9.42
CA TYR A 72 13.27 -4.97 10.70
C TYR A 72 13.81 -6.41 10.60
N ASP A 73 14.79 -6.74 11.45
CA ASP A 73 15.17 -8.13 11.75
C ASP A 73 14.30 -8.72 12.88
N ALA A 74 14.41 -10.02 13.13
CA ALA A 74 13.62 -10.70 14.15
C ALA A 74 13.90 -10.16 15.57
N GLY A 75 15.13 -9.79 15.86
CA GLY A 75 15.56 -9.32 17.20
C GLY A 75 14.95 -7.96 17.56
N SER A 76 14.87 -7.06 16.59
CA SER A 76 14.36 -5.70 16.79
C SER A 76 12.85 -5.59 16.61
N PHE A 77 12.23 -6.47 15.84
CA PHE A 77 10.82 -6.35 15.44
C PHE A 77 9.83 -6.43 16.62
N SER A 78 10.07 -7.32 17.60
CA SER A 78 9.15 -7.47 18.74
C SER A 78 8.99 -6.16 19.53
N LYS A 79 10.08 -5.42 19.75
CA LYS A 79 10.05 -4.10 20.40
C LYS A 79 9.37 -3.07 19.51
N ALA A 80 9.70 -3.07 18.21
CA ALA A 80 9.13 -2.17 17.23
C ALA A 80 7.62 -2.34 17.09
N ALA A 81 7.11 -3.58 17.06
CA ALA A 81 5.69 -3.88 16.97
C ALA A 81 4.89 -3.43 18.21
N LYS A 82 5.45 -3.58 19.41
CA LYS A 82 4.82 -3.04 20.63
C LYS A 82 4.73 -1.51 20.58
N GLN A 83 5.82 -0.86 20.18
CA GLN A 83 5.86 0.59 20.05
C GLN A 83 4.90 1.09 18.97
N PHE A 84 4.77 0.37 17.85
CA PHE A 84 3.82 0.64 16.79
C PHE A 84 2.37 0.59 17.29
N SER A 85 2.00 -0.42 18.09
CA SER A 85 0.65 -0.50 18.66
C SER A 85 0.34 0.68 19.58
N LEU A 86 1.28 1.08 20.44
CA LEU A 86 1.14 2.26 21.29
C LEU A 86 1.00 3.54 20.45
N THR A 87 1.78 3.66 19.38
CA THR A 87 1.67 4.82 18.47
C THR A 87 0.30 4.93 17.82
N LEU A 88 -0.33 3.80 17.44
CA LEU A 88 -1.69 3.82 16.90
C LEU A 88 -2.72 4.25 17.96
N GLU A 89 -2.54 3.86 19.22
CA GLU A 89 -3.39 4.32 20.33
C GLU A 89 -3.22 5.83 20.57
N GLU A 90 -1.99 6.33 20.61
CA GLU A 90 -1.68 7.76 20.76
C GLU A 90 -2.30 8.59 19.63
N LEU A 91 -2.19 8.13 18.37
CA LEU A 91 -2.78 8.79 17.21
C LEU A 91 -4.32 8.81 17.28
N ARG A 92 -4.94 7.70 17.69
CA ARG A 92 -6.39 7.61 17.88
C ARG A 92 -6.86 8.63 18.93
N ASP A 93 -6.08 8.82 19.99
CA ASP A 93 -6.38 9.75 21.08
C ASP A 93 -5.97 11.21 20.75
N GLY A 94 -5.59 11.49 19.48
CA GLY A 94 -5.27 12.82 18.98
C GLY A 94 -3.89 13.35 19.40
N GLN A 95 -3.02 12.50 19.92
CA GLN A 95 -1.67 12.86 20.31
C GLN A 95 -0.76 12.93 19.07
N ARG A 96 0.28 13.75 19.14
CA ARG A 96 1.31 13.83 18.08
C ARG A 96 2.58 13.10 18.53
N PRO A 97 2.82 11.88 18.02
CA PRO A 97 3.99 11.11 18.36
C PRO A 97 5.31 11.78 17.94
N SER A 98 6.41 11.43 18.60
CA SER A 98 7.75 11.94 18.28
C SER A 98 8.28 11.44 16.92
N GLU A 99 9.32 12.07 16.38
CA GLU A 99 9.91 11.72 15.08
C GLU A 99 10.37 10.25 15.02
N GLY A 100 10.97 9.73 16.10
CA GLY A 100 11.38 8.32 16.17
C GLY A 100 10.20 7.35 16.08
N LEU A 101 9.00 7.75 16.51
CA LEU A 101 7.79 6.96 16.38
C LEU A 101 7.24 6.99 14.95
N ARG A 102 7.46 8.10 14.23
CA ARG A 102 7.12 8.22 12.80
C ARG A 102 7.93 7.23 11.96
N GLU A 103 9.25 7.17 12.18
CA GLU A 103 10.11 6.18 11.52
C GLU A 103 9.67 4.74 11.85
N ASN A 104 9.38 4.46 13.12
CA ASN A 104 8.88 3.16 13.55
C ASN A 104 7.60 2.76 12.81
N LEU A 105 6.65 3.70 12.62
CA LEU A 105 5.41 3.46 11.89
C LEU A 105 5.70 3.08 10.43
N ILE A 106 6.53 3.86 9.72
CA ILE A 106 6.91 3.56 8.33
C ILE A 106 7.53 2.17 8.23
N ARG A 107 8.54 1.90 9.04
CA ARG A 107 9.30 0.65 9.01
C ARG A 107 8.45 -0.55 9.38
N THR A 108 7.53 -0.40 10.35
CA THR A 108 6.64 -1.49 10.75
C THR A 108 5.66 -1.82 9.63
N ILE A 109 4.97 -0.85 9.03
CA ILE A 109 4.06 -1.09 7.90
C ILE A 109 4.81 -1.74 6.74
N TYR A 110 6.00 -1.24 6.41
CA TYR A 110 6.86 -1.81 5.37
C TYR A 110 7.23 -3.26 5.67
N THR A 111 7.70 -3.54 6.89
CA THR A 111 8.12 -4.88 7.31
C THR A 111 6.96 -5.87 7.30
N LEU A 112 5.78 -5.48 7.83
CA LEU A 112 4.57 -6.31 7.80
C LEU A 112 4.22 -6.73 6.38
N GLN A 113 4.13 -5.77 5.47
CA GLN A 113 3.71 -6.05 4.09
C GLN A 113 4.79 -6.78 3.28
N GLN A 114 6.05 -6.43 3.44
CA GLN A 114 7.13 -7.09 2.72
C GLN A 114 7.37 -8.53 3.21
N SER A 115 7.11 -8.82 4.47
CA SER A 115 7.15 -10.21 4.99
C SER A 115 6.13 -11.10 4.28
N ILE A 116 4.91 -10.60 4.09
CA ILE A 116 3.86 -11.31 3.32
C ILE A 116 4.31 -11.48 1.86
N GLY A 117 4.72 -10.39 1.24
CA GLY A 117 5.12 -10.39 -0.15
C GLY A 117 6.29 -11.32 -0.43
N ALA A 118 7.30 -11.30 0.41
CA ALA A 118 8.46 -12.17 0.28
C ALA A 118 8.12 -13.66 0.55
N ALA A 119 7.23 -13.95 1.51
CA ALA A 119 6.74 -15.31 1.71
C ALA A 119 6.01 -15.84 0.46
N LEU A 120 5.14 -15.03 -0.16
CA LEU A 120 4.42 -15.36 -1.39
C LEU A 120 5.34 -15.58 -2.60
N ASP A 121 6.54 -14.98 -2.61
CA ASP A 121 7.56 -15.25 -3.64
C ASP A 121 8.13 -16.69 -3.52
N GLY A 122 7.84 -17.40 -2.44
CA GLY A 122 8.09 -18.83 -2.27
C GLY A 122 7.09 -19.75 -2.98
N LEU A 123 6.02 -19.22 -3.58
CA LEU A 123 5.06 -20.01 -4.35
C LEU A 123 5.71 -20.73 -5.53
N PRO A 124 5.14 -21.88 -5.99
CA PRO A 124 5.63 -22.59 -7.18
C PRO A 124 5.65 -21.71 -8.45
N ALA A 125 6.49 -22.11 -9.40
CA ALA A 125 6.52 -21.48 -10.72
C ALA A 125 5.12 -21.47 -11.35
N GLY A 126 4.76 -20.36 -12.02
CA GLY A 126 3.44 -20.17 -12.64
C GLY A 126 2.38 -19.53 -11.70
N LYS A 127 2.64 -19.43 -10.40
CA LYS A 127 1.72 -18.82 -9.43
C LYS A 127 1.98 -17.31 -9.15
N SER A 128 2.77 -16.65 -10.00
CA SER A 128 3.15 -15.25 -9.78
C SER A 128 1.97 -14.27 -9.81
N ASN A 129 0.92 -14.54 -10.59
CA ASN A 129 -0.28 -13.71 -10.63
C ASN A 129 -1.08 -13.85 -9.33
N GLN A 130 -1.24 -15.09 -8.84
CA GLN A 130 -1.85 -15.35 -7.54
C GLN A 130 -1.09 -14.64 -6.41
N ALA A 131 0.25 -14.74 -6.39
CA ALA A 131 1.09 -14.04 -5.44
C ALA A 131 0.87 -12.52 -5.45
N ARG A 132 0.79 -11.92 -6.64
CA ARG A 132 0.55 -10.47 -6.78
C ARG A 132 -0.84 -10.06 -6.31
N LYS A 133 -1.89 -10.82 -6.69
CA LYS A 133 -3.26 -10.55 -6.26
C LYS A 133 -3.35 -10.59 -4.74
N VAL A 134 -2.96 -11.70 -4.12
CA VAL A 134 -3.02 -11.86 -2.66
C VAL A 134 -2.19 -10.79 -1.93
N ASN A 135 -0.99 -10.48 -2.44
CA ASN A 135 -0.14 -9.43 -1.86
C ASN A 135 -0.79 -8.04 -1.93
N GLY A 136 -1.49 -7.73 -3.02
CA GLY A 136 -2.25 -6.49 -3.19
C GLY A 136 -3.43 -6.42 -2.21
N ASP A 137 -4.27 -7.45 -2.22
CA ASP A 137 -5.46 -7.54 -1.36
C ASP A 137 -5.11 -7.40 0.13
N LEU A 138 -4.00 -8.03 0.56
CA LEU A 138 -3.54 -7.95 1.96
C LEU A 138 -2.96 -6.58 2.30
N PHE A 139 -2.32 -5.88 1.37
CA PHE A 139 -1.86 -4.51 1.60
C PHE A 139 -3.03 -3.52 1.70
N GLU A 140 -4.01 -3.62 0.81
CA GLU A 140 -5.24 -2.83 0.86
C GLU A 140 -5.97 -3.04 2.19
N ARG A 141 -6.08 -4.31 2.64
CA ARG A 141 -6.67 -4.66 3.93
C ARG A 141 -5.86 -4.12 5.12
N LEU A 142 -4.53 -4.22 5.10
CA LEU A 142 -3.67 -3.69 6.16
C LEU A 142 -3.89 -2.19 6.34
N ILE A 143 -3.83 -1.41 5.26
CA ILE A 143 -4.03 0.04 5.34
C ILE A 143 -5.43 0.38 5.87
N ARG A 144 -6.48 -0.32 5.42
CA ARG A 144 -7.84 -0.14 5.93
C ARG A 144 -7.93 -0.44 7.42
N LEU A 145 -7.35 -1.55 7.90
CA LEU A 145 -7.32 -1.90 9.32
C LEU A 145 -6.61 -0.84 10.16
N LEU A 146 -5.52 -0.27 9.66
CA LEU A 146 -4.82 0.83 10.34
C LEU A 146 -5.71 2.07 10.45
N ILE A 147 -6.39 2.47 9.37
CA ILE A 147 -7.32 3.62 9.38
C ILE A 147 -8.46 3.37 10.38
N VAL A 148 -9.06 2.19 10.36
CA VAL A 148 -10.15 1.82 11.29
C VAL A 148 -9.66 1.80 12.74
N SER A 149 -8.41 1.37 13.01
CA SER A 149 -7.84 1.38 14.36
C SER A 149 -7.68 2.78 14.95
N LEU A 150 -7.66 3.81 14.10
CA LEU A 150 -7.67 5.23 14.51
C LEU A 150 -9.10 5.80 14.73
N GLY A 151 -10.13 4.96 14.67
CA GLY A 151 -11.52 5.36 14.85
C GLY A 151 -12.16 6.01 13.62
N VAL A 152 -11.56 5.85 12.44
CA VAL A 152 -12.08 6.39 11.18
C VAL A 152 -12.88 5.31 10.43
N GLU A 153 -14.08 5.64 9.98
CA GLU A 153 -14.87 4.76 9.13
C GLU A 153 -14.20 4.61 7.76
N CYS A 154 -13.87 3.37 7.41
CA CYS A 154 -13.20 3.06 6.15
C CYS A 154 -13.65 1.71 5.60
N VAL A 155 -14.19 1.71 4.39
CA VAL A 155 -14.60 0.50 3.66
C VAL A 155 -13.93 0.44 2.29
N SER A 156 -13.92 -0.72 1.66
CA SER A 156 -13.68 -0.88 0.23
C SER A 156 -15.01 -1.17 -0.46
N GLY A 157 -15.17 -0.72 -1.70
CA GLY A 157 -16.44 -0.96 -2.39
C GLY A 157 -16.46 -0.43 -3.82
N THR A 158 -17.54 -0.76 -4.50
CA THR A 158 -17.84 -0.26 -5.83
C THR A 158 -18.89 0.84 -5.75
N MET A 159 -18.58 1.99 -6.34
CA MET A 159 -19.49 3.12 -6.44
C MET A 159 -20.12 3.16 -7.83
N GLN A 160 -21.44 3.34 -7.87
CA GLN A 160 -22.18 3.54 -9.11
C GLN A 160 -22.39 5.04 -9.33
N VAL A 161 -21.67 5.61 -10.30
CA VAL A 161 -21.68 7.04 -10.58
C VAL A 161 -22.49 7.31 -11.85
N PRO A 162 -23.61 8.07 -11.78
CA PRO A 162 -24.41 8.38 -12.95
C PRO A 162 -23.70 9.36 -13.88
N ALA A 163 -23.63 9.02 -15.16
CA ALA A 163 -23.22 9.93 -16.22
C ALA A 163 -24.47 10.61 -16.81
N LYS A 164 -24.54 11.94 -16.73
CA LYS A 164 -25.67 12.73 -17.18
C LYS A 164 -25.32 13.56 -18.42
N ASP A 165 -26.32 13.81 -19.28
CA ASP A 165 -26.21 14.76 -20.38
C ASP A 165 -26.31 16.22 -19.90
N SER A 166 -26.24 17.17 -20.84
CA SER A 166 -26.35 18.60 -20.55
C SER A 166 -27.70 19.03 -19.97
N ASN A 167 -28.74 18.17 -20.06
CA ASN A 167 -30.07 18.42 -19.53
C ASN A 167 -30.29 17.76 -18.16
N GLY A 168 -29.24 17.07 -17.62
CA GLY A 168 -29.31 16.35 -16.35
C GLY A 168 -29.93 14.94 -16.46
N THR A 169 -30.23 14.45 -17.67
CA THR A 169 -30.77 13.10 -17.88
C THR A 169 -29.68 12.07 -17.75
N GLU A 170 -29.90 11.06 -16.91
CA GLU A 170 -28.96 9.94 -16.76
C GLU A 170 -28.87 9.12 -18.05
N LEU A 171 -27.69 8.99 -18.62
CA LEU A 171 -27.40 8.21 -19.82
C LEU A 171 -27.00 6.78 -19.47
N PHE A 172 -26.11 6.63 -18.47
CA PHE A 172 -25.63 5.34 -17.96
C PHE A 172 -25.02 5.54 -16.57
N LYS A 173 -24.73 4.42 -15.87
CA LYS A 173 -23.94 4.42 -14.64
C LYS A 173 -22.57 3.84 -14.91
N SER A 174 -21.54 4.50 -14.40
CA SER A 174 -20.15 4.02 -14.42
C SER A 174 -19.79 3.42 -13.07
N SER A 175 -19.21 2.22 -13.09
CA SER A 175 -18.80 1.53 -11.87
C SER A 175 -17.33 1.83 -11.56
N TYR A 176 -17.06 2.34 -10.37
CA TYR A 176 -15.72 2.60 -9.87
C TYR A 176 -15.44 1.78 -8.61
N GLN A 177 -14.49 0.86 -8.69
CA GLN A 177 -14.01 0.11 -7.54
C GLN A 177 -12.90 0.89 -6.85
N HIS A 178 -13.07 1.11 -5.54
CA HIS A 178 -12.10 1.83 -4.71
C HIS A 178 -11.62 0.97 -3.55
N ASP A 179 -10.32 1.08 -3.25
CA ASP A 179 -9.66 0.33 -2.18
C ASP A 179 -10.02 0.93 -0.81
N LEU A 180 -10.17 2.26 -0.75
CA LEU A 180 -10.53 3.01 0.45
C LEU A 180 -11.63 4.04 0.15
N LEU A 181 -12.69 3.98 0.94
CA LEU A 181 -13.75 4.97 1.02
C LEU A 181 -13.84 5.40 2.49
N LEU A 182 -13.36 6.61 2.80
CA LEU A 182 -13.32 7.14 4.16
C LEU A 182 -14.50 8.04 4.39
N SER A 183 -15.27 7.77 5.45
CA SER A 183 -16.48 8.52 5.80
C SER A 183 -16.36 9.14 7.18
N LYS A 184 -17.05 10.27 7.36
CA LYS A 184 -17.25 10.94 8.64
C LYS A 184 -18.56 11.73 8.58
N ASP A 185 -19.32 11.72 9.68
CA ASP A 185 -20.55 12.48 9.82
C ASP A 185 -21.57 12.24 8.68
N ASN A 186 -21.71 10.97 8.24
CA ASN A 186 -22.55 10.53 7.14
C ASN A 186 -22.20 11.13 5.77
N GLU A 187 -20.95 11.55 5.60
CA GLU A 187 -20.40 12.02 4.33
C GLU A 187 -19.18 11.21 3.92
N LEU A 188 -19.06 10.89 2.63
CA LEU A 188 -17.82 10.40 2.04
C LEU A 188 -16.83 11.57 1.95
N LYS A 189 -15.68 11.43 2.58
CA LYS A 189 -14.67 12.48 2.71
C LYS A 189 -13.48 12.28 1.79
N VAL A 190 -13.06 11.02 1.60
CA VAL A 190 -11.84 10.69 0.85
C VAL A 190 -12.02 9.40 0.08
N ILE A 191 -11.57 9.39 -1.16
CA ILE A 191 -11.39 8.19 -1.97
C ILE A 191 -9.90 7.87 -2.03
N GLY A 192 -9.52 6.61 -1.78
CA GLY A 192 -8.13 6.20 -1.78
C GLY A 192 -7.84 4.96 -2.61
N SER A 193 -6.66 4.94 -3.22
CA SER A 193 -6.09 3.77 -3.88
C SER A 193 -4.85 3.30 -3.14
N VAL A 194 -4.76 1.98 -2.89
CA VAL A 194 -3.62 1.34 -2.20
C VAL A 194 -3.00 0.31 -3.11
N LYS A 195 -1.72 0.46 -3.43
CA LYS A 195 -1.02 -0.47 -4.33
C LYS A 195 0.38 -0.80 -3.82
N THR A 196 0.79 -2.05 -3.98
CA THR A 196 2.14 -2.49 -3.59
C THR A 196 3.24 -1.92 -4.50
N SER A 197 2.89 -1.34 -5.64
CA SER A 197 3.82 -0.68 -6.56
C SER A 197 3.12 0.42 -7.34
N SER A 198 3.79 1.53 -7.59
CA SER A 198 3.30 2.62 -8.42
C SER A 198 3.31 2.31 -9.92
N LYS A 199 3.93 1.20 -10.34
CA LYS A 199 4.04 0.79 -11.74
C LYS A 199 2.68 0.75 -12.41
N ASP A 200 2.52 1.53 -13.48
CA ASP A 200 1.32 1.60 -14.35
C ASP A 200 -0.01 1.78 -13.56
N ARG A 201 0.08 2.28 -12.31
CA ARG A 201 -1.07 2.41 -11.40
C ARG A 201 -1.39 3.85 -11.05
N ILE A 202 -0.36 4.69 -10.95
CA ILE A 202 -0.54 6.08 -10.53
C ILE A 202 -1.34 6.88 -11.57
N ASP A 203 -1.14 6.61 -12.84
CA ASP A 203 -1.87 7.24 -13.95
C ASP A 203 -3.38 6.99 -13.82
N LYS A 204 -3.76 5.75 -13.45
CA LYS A 204 -5.15 5.39 -13.22
C LYS A 204 -5.77 6.22 -12.08
N VAL A 205 -5.04 6.46 -10.99
CA VAL A 205 -5.58 7.25 -9.85
C VAL A 205 -5.88 8.69 -10.27
N PHE A 206 -5.02 9.31 -11.10
CA PHE A 206 -5.30 10.62 -11.66
C PHE A 206 -6.54 10.63 -12.55
N MET A 207 -6.69 9.62 -13.40
CA MET A 207 -7.85 9.48 -14.28
C MET A 207 -9.13 9.22 -13.48
N ASP A 208 -9.08 8.36 -12.47
CA ASP A 208 -10.23 8.07 -11.60
C ASP A 208 -10.70 9.35 -10.90
N LYS A 209 -9.78 10.15 -10.33
CA LYS A 209 -10.11 11.45 -9.73
C LYS A 209 -10.73 12.41 -10.73
N PHE A 210 -10.11 12.54 -11.89
CA PHE A 210 -10.60 13.45 -12.93
C PHE A 210 -12.00 13.11 -13.38
N LEU A 211 -12.26 11.83 -13.70
CA LEU A 211 -13.56 11.37 -14.17
C LEU A 211 -14.60 11.44 -13.06
N TYR A 212 -14.27 11.00 -11.85
CA TYR A 212 -15.19 11.07 -10.73
C TYR A 212 -15.66 12.51 -10.48
N ASN A 213 -14.75 13.45 -10.36
CA ASN A 213 -15.08 14.85 -10.11
C ASN A 213 -15.93 15.45 -11.24
N ARG A 214 -15.69 15.05 -12.51
CA ARG A 214 -16.48 15.50 -13.67
C ARG A 214 -17.87 14.89 -13.72
N LEU A 215 -18.02 13.64 -13.30
CA LEU A 215 -19.30 12.95 -13.31
C LEU A 215 -20.20 13.36 -12.13
N THR A 216 -19.60 13.74 -11.01
CA THR A 216 -20.33 14.08 -9.78
C THR A 216 -20.43 15.57 -9.52
N ASP A 217 -19.74 16.41 -10.31
CA ASP A 217 -19.58 17.86 -10.08
C ASP A 217 -19.07 18.18 -8.66
N THR A 218 -18.20 17.31 -8.11
CA THR A 218 -17.59 17.45 -6.80
C THR A 218 -16.07 17.67 -6.89
N ALA A 219 -15.48 18.10 -5.79
CA ALA A 219 -14.02 18.18 -5.60
C ALA A 219 -13.55 17.22 -4.51
N LEU A 220 -14.13 16.00 -4.46
CA LEU A 220 -13.82 15.03 -3.43
C LEU A 220 -12.32 14.67 -3.43
N PRO A 221 -11.65 14.69 -2.27
CA PRO A 221 -10.24 14.33 -2.17
C PRO A 221 -9.94 12.90 -2.62
N HIS A 222 -8.89 12.74 -3.45
CA HIS A 222 -8.37 11.44 -3.86
C HIS A 222 -6.92 11.31 -3.47
N ILE A 223 -6.60 10.20 -2.80
CA ILE A 223 -5.25 9.88 -2.36
C ILE A 223 -4.74 8.57 -2.95
N ALA A 224 -3.42 8.41 -2.96
CA ALA A 224 -2.76 7.18 -3.36
C ALA A 224 -1.73 6.76 -2.30
N ILE A 225 -1.74 5.48 -1.92
CA ILE A 225 -0.77 4.89 -0.99
C ILE A 225 -0.03 3.77 -1.71
N PHE A 226 1.30 3.86 -1.72
CA PHE A 226 2.18 2.90 -2.35
C PHE A 226 3.15 2.28 -1.34
N LEU A 227 3.38 0.98 -1.45
CA LEU A 227 4.43 0.33 -0.65
C LEU A 227 5.82 0.77 -1.12
N ASN A 228 6.06 0.73 -2.43
CA ASN A 228 7.32 1.16 -3.07
C ASN A 228 7.14 1.47 -4.56
N ASP A 229 8.24 1.88 -5.22
CA ASP A 229 8.30 2.08 -6.67
C ASP A 229 9.33 1.19 -7.37
N VAL A 230 9.82 0.15 -6.72
CA VAL A 230 10.90 -0.68 -7.24
C VAL A 230 10.44 -2.07 -7.68
N GLN A 231 11.08 -2.58 -8.72
CA GLN A 231 10.94 -3.96 -9.16
C GLN A 231 12.31 -4.60 -9.40
N ARG A 232 12.36 -5.92 -9.34
CA ARG A 232 13.56 -6.67 -9.68
C ARG A 232 13.91 -6.48 -11.16
N LYS A 233 15.13 -6.04 -11.42
CA LYS A 233 15.71 -5.98 -12.75
C LYS A 233 16.44 -7.29 -13.04
N LYS A 234 16.19 -7.90 -14.19
CA LYS A 234 17.02 -9.03 -14.65
C LYS A 234 18.43 -8.53 -14.91
N ALA A 235 19.41 -9.18 -14.31
CA ALA A 235 20.80 -8.91 -14.61
C ALA A 235 21.23 -9.60 -15.93
N LYS A 236 22.36 -9.16 -16.48
CA LYS A 236 22.95 -9.75 -17.68
C LYS A 236 23.61 -11.12 -17.40
N ARG A 237 24.05 -11.33 -16.16
CA ARG A 237 24.70 -12.57 -15.70
C ARG A 237 23.77 -13.35 -14.77
N GLU A 238 23.93 -14.64 -14.76
CA GLU A 238 23.23 -15.53 -13.85
C GLU A 238 23.57 -15.20 -12.40
N ASN A 239 22.57 -15.28 -11.51
CA ASN A 239 22.68 -14.96 -10.08
C ASN A 239 23.04 -13.49 -9.72
N GLU A 240 23.00 -12.58 -10.69
CA GLU A 240 23.09 -11.15 -10.44
C GLU A 240 21.70 -10.52 -10.44
N TYR A 241 21.42 -9.72 -9.43
CA TYR A 241 20.12 -9.05 -9.27
C TYR A 241 20.31 -7.56 -9.00
N GLY A 242 19.49 -6.77 -9.66
CA GLY A 242 19.41 -5.33 -9.44
C GLY A 242 17.96 -4.90 -9.31
N ILE A 243 17.76 -3.62 -9.09
CA ILE A 243 16.44 -2.99 -9.08
C ILE A 243 16.29 -2.02 -10.24
N SER A 244 15.04 -1.77 -10.62
CA SER A 244 14.66 -0.65 -11.48
C SER A 244 13.47 0.09 -10.87
N ALA A 245 13.49 1.42 -10.94
CA ALA A 245 12.36 2.26 -10.57
C ALA A 245 11.20 2.05 -11.55
N THR A 246 9.99 2.16 -11.03
CA THR A 246 8.75 2.05 -11.81
C THR A 246 7.97 3.36 -11.86
N PHE A 247 8.29 4.31 -11.01
CA PHE A 247 7.72 5.63 -10.98
C PHE A 247 8.25 6.47 -12.16
N LEU A 248 7.36 7.20 -12.82
CA LEU A 248 7.66 8.07 -13.96
C LEU A 248 7.46 9.54 -13.55
N PRO A 249 8.54 10.24 -13.11
CA PRO A 249 8.44 11.61 -12.60
C PRO A 249 7.82 12.60 -13.60
N GLY A 250 8.15 12.48 -14.89
CA GLY A 250 7.63 13.33 -15.94
C GLY A 250 6.11 13.23 -16.10
N HIS A 251 5.56 12.01 -16.11
CA HIS A 251 4.12 11.76 -16.17
C HIS A 251 3.42 12.31 -14.94
N PHE A 252 3.93 12.01 -13.75
CA PHE A 252 3.36 12.51 -12.50
C PHE A 252 3.26 14.03 -12.49
N LYS A 253 4.35 14.74 -12.85
CA LYS A 253 4.39 16.19 -12.93
C LYS A 253 3.39 16.74 -13.96
N ALA A 254 3.32 16.12 -15.13
CA ALA A 254 2.38 16.52 -16.18
C ALA A 254 0.93 16.38 -15.72
N TYR A 255 0.55 15.26 -15.09
CA TYR A 255 -0.80 15.06 -14.57
C TYR A 255 -1.11 16.01 -13.40
N THR A 256 -0.17 16.22 -12.49
CA THR A 256 -0.33 17.18 -11.39
C THR A 256 -0.61 18.60 -11.88
N ILE A 257 0.11 19.07 -12.91
CA ILE A 257 0.00 20.45 -13.38
C ILE A 257 -1.15 20.63 -14.39
N LYS A 258 -1.40 19.64 -15.26
CA LYS A 258 -2.25 19.79 -16.43
C LYS A 258 -3.58 19.06 -16.34
N LEU A 259 -3.67 18.03 -15.53
CA LEU A 259 -4.91 17.29 -15.38
C LEU A 259 -5.63 17.69 -14.08
N ASN A 260 -5.20 17.14 -12.96
CA ASN A 260 -5.82 17.37 -11.65
C ASN A 260 -4.88 16.83 -10.54
N PRO A 261 -4.30 17.65 -9.66
CA PRO A 261 -3.42 17.15 -8.61
C PRO A 261 -4.15 16.19 -7.67
N LEU A 262 -3.47 15.13 -7.22
CA LEU A 262 -3.97 14.30 -6.13
C LEU A 262 -3.84 15.07 -4.80
N ASP A 263 -4.72 14.78 -3.83
CA ASP A 263 -4.72 15.44 -2.52
C ASP A 263 -3.65 14.88 -1.59
N GLY A 264 -3.10 13.72 -1.90
CA GLY A 264 -1.97 13.13 -1.22
C GLY A 264 -1.45 11.89 -1.94
N VAL A 265 -0.13 11.74 -1.98
CA VAL A 265 0.53 10.53 -2.48
C VAL A 265 1.57 10.09 -1.45
N TYR A 266 1.44 8.88 -0.95
CA TYR A 266 2.22 8.40 0.19
C TYR A 266 2.97 7.11 -0.14
N TYR A 267 4.25 7.05 0.25
CA TYR A 267 5.09 5.88 0.09
C TYR A 267 5.59 5.37 1.44
N CYS A 268 5.63 4.04 1.61
CA CYS A 268 6.43 3.46 2.70
C CYS A 268 7.92 3.56 2.38
N ASP A 269 8.30 3.19 1.16
CA ASP A 269 9.68 3.26 0.66
C ASP A 269 9.80 4.38 -0.38
N ILE A 270 9.98 5.60 0.13
CA ILE A 270 10.10 6.81 -0.71
C ILE A 270 11.52 6.91 -1.29
N ARG A 271 11.61 7.24 -2.58
CA ARG A 271 12.90 7.34 -3.27
C ARG A 271 13.55 8.73 -3.11
N PRO A 272 14.88 8.82 -3.10
CA PRO A 272 15.58 10.09 -2.97
C PRO A 272 15.16 11.16 -3.98
N ASN A 273 14.89 10.78 -5.24
CA ASN A 273 14.43 11.71 -6.27
C ASN A 273 13.04 12.28 -6.01
N MET A 274 12.17 11.56 -5.30
CA MET A 274 10.85 12.08 -4.91
C MET A 274 10.96 13.14 -3.82
N VAL A 275 11.98 13.05 -2.97
CA VAL A 275 12.23 14.00 -1.88
C VAL A 275 13.01 15.22 -2.35
N SER A 276 14.00 15.03 -3.24
CA SER A 276 14.89 16.11 -3.68
C SER A 276 14.30 16.99 -4.80
N ASP A 277 13.31 16.51 -5.53
CA ASP A 277 12.67 17.29 -6.60
C ASP A 277 11.64 18.26 -6.00
N ALA A 278 11.75 19.54 -6.33
CA ALA A 278 10.95 20.61 -5.75
C ALA A 278 9.44 20.47 -5.97
N LEU A 279 9.01 19.89 -7.11
CA LEU A 279 7.58 19.68 -7.39
C LEU A 279 7.10 18.37 -6.76
N LEU A 280 7.86 17.28 -6.90
CA LEU A 280 7.46 15.99 -6.36
C LEU A 280 7.32 16.03 -4.83
N SER A 281 8.26 16.68 -4.13
CA SER A 281 8.27 16.78 -2.66
C SER A 281 7.07 17.55 -2.08
N GLN A 282 6.40 18.38 -2.89
CA GLN A 282 5.16 19.06 -2.49
C GLN A 282 3.96 18.11 -2.45
N HIS A 283 3.96 17.06 -3.31
CA HIS A 283 2.82 16.17 -3.50
C HIS A 283 3.05 14.76 -2.98
N ILE A 284 4.32 14.32 -2.88
CA ILE A 284 4.69 12.98 -2.45
C ILE A 284 5.31 13.04 -1.06
N LYS A 285 4.77 12.27 -0.13
CA LYS A 285 5.19 12.20 1.27
C LYS A 285 5.44 10.74 1.68
N THR A 286 6.08 10.56 2.82
CA THR A 286 6.13 9.27 3.50
C THR A 286 4.78 8.94 4.15
N ILE A 287 4.46 7.65 4.30
CA ILE A 287 3.14 7.18 4.77
C ILE A 287 2.81 7.66 6.19
N ASP A 288 3.79 7.93 7.03
CA ASP A 288 3.57 8.50 8.36
C ASP A 288 2.87 9.86 8.28
N HIS A 289 3.19 10.68 7.26
CA HIS A 289 2.57 11.99 7.10
C HIS A 289 1.06 11.87 6.89
N PHE A 290 0.60 10.82 6.18
CA PHE A 290 -0.82 10.52 6.07
C PHE A 290 -1.46 10.30 7.44
N PHE A 291 -0.91 9.41 8.26
CA PHE A 291 -1.50 9.06 9.55
C PHE A 291 -1.38 10.15 10.61
N TYR A 292 -0.32 10.97 10.57
CA TYR A 292 -0.05 12.01 11.58
C TYR A 292 -0.69 13.37 11.29
N SER A 293 -1.00 13.65 10.03
CA SER A 293 -1.46 14.97 9.59
C SER A 293 -2.65 14.86 8.66
N ASP A 294 -2.42 14.35 7.44
CA ASP A 294 -3.33 14.56 6.33
C ASP A 294 -4.65 13.82 6.48
N LEU A 295 -4.68 12.65 7.13
CA LEU A 295 -5.91 11.87 7.37
C LEU A 295 -6.97 12.73 8.05
N PHE A 296 -6.62 13.37 9.17
CA PHE A 296 -7.57 14.15 9.95
C PHE A 296 -7.91 15.48 9.27
N GLU A 297 -6.98 16.10 8.56
CA GLU A 297 -7.22 17.30 7.76
C GLU A 297 -8.21 17.03 6.63
N LEU A 298 -8.02 15.92 5.91
CA LEU A 298 -8.89 15.51 4.80
C LEU A 298 -10.31 15.17 5.28
N LEU A 299 -10.45 14.53 6.45
CA LEU A 299 -11.74 14.20 7.04
C LEU A 299 -12.53 15.43 7.50
N ASN A 300 -11.89 16.58 7.69
CA ASN A 300 -12.54 17.83 8.07
C ASN A 300 -12.95 18.69 6.84
N ARG A 301 -12.62 18.29 5.62
CA ARG A 301 -13.09 18.94 4.38
C ARG A 301 -14.56 18.63 4.12
N HIS A 302 -15.20 19.43 3.27
CA HIS A 302 -16.53 19.13 2.77
C HIS A 302 -16.51 17.80 2.01
N GLY A 303 -17.46 16.93 2.34
CA GLY A 303 -17.64 15.62 1.72
C GLY A 303 -18.85 15.59 0.78
N GLN A 304 -19.19 14.37 0.36
CA GLN A 304 -20.39 14.08 -0.40
C GLN A 304 -21.33 13.23 0.46
N SER A 305 -22.61 13.60 0.54
CA SER A 305 -23.60 12.86 1.34
C SER A 305 -23.64 11.39 0.92
N LEU A 306 -23.57 10.46 1.87
CA LEU A 306 -23.71 9.03 1.63
C LEU A 306 -25.11 8.64 1.14
N GLN A 307 -26.12 9.51 1.33
CA GLN A 307 -27.46 9.30 0.79
C GLN A 307 -27.53 9.46 -0.73
N ASP A 308 -26.59 10.24 -1.30
CA ASP A 308 -26.52 10.52 -2.74
C ASP A 308 -25.62 9.53 -3.49
N ILE A 309 -25.02 8.57 -2.78
CA ILE A 309 -24.05 7.65 -3.34
C ILE A 309 -24.51 6.21 -3.10
N ALA A 310 -24.60 5.43 -4.17
CA ALA A 310 -24.76 3.99 -4.05
C ALA A 310 -23.38 3.33 -3.91
N ILE A 311 -23.04 2.90 -2.70
CA ILE A 311 -21.84 2.12 -2.40
C ILE A 311 -22.26 0.66 -2.21
N GLU A 312 -21.73 -0.22 -3.03
CA GLU A 312 -21.81 -1.67 -2.83
C GLU A 312 -20.52 -2.10 -2.10
N PRO A 313 -20.61 -2.41 -0.77
CA PRO A 313 -19.43 -2.86 -0.04
C PRO A 313 -18.88 -4.12 -0.69
N GLN A 314 -17.55 -4.17 -0.83
CA GLN A 314 -16.90 -5.40 -1.27
C GLN A 314 -16.83 -6.35 -0.07
N GLU A 315 -17.68 -7.38 -0.08
CA GLU A 315 -17.52 -8.52 0.83
C GLU A 315 -16.13 -9.13 0.61
N ASN A 316 -15.51 -9.59 1.68
CA ASN A 316 -14.14 -10.13 1.69
C ASN A 316 -14.03 -11.47 0.91
N GLY A 317 -14.49 -11.52 -0.29
CA GLY A 317 -14.53 -12.71 -1.14
C GLY A 317 -14.42 -12.33 -2.61
N ASP A 318 -13.45 -12.93 -3.25
CA ASP A 318 -13.36 -13.29 -4.65
C ASP A 318 -14.08 -12.39 -5.69
N ALA A 319 -13.39 -11.36 -6.16
CA ALA A 319 -13.58 -10.93 -7.54
C ALA A 319 -12.77 -11.89 -8.42
N GLU A 320 -13.43 -12.62 -9.32
CA GLU A 320 -12.90 -13.54 -10.32
C GLU A 320 -11.79 -12.94 -11.19
#